data_f4256466c34c0eadd65bec2d93c3fd66
#
_entry.id   f4256466c34c0eadd65bec2d93c3fd66
#
_cell.length_a   1.000
_cell.length_b   1.000
_cell.length_c   1.000
_cell.angle_alpha   90.00
_cell.angle_beta   90.00
_cell.angle_gamma   90.00
#
_symmetry.space_group_name_H-M   'P 1'
#
loop_
_entity.id
_entity.type
_entity.pdbx_description
1 polymer ?
#
loop_
_entity_poly.entity_id
_entity_poly.type
_entity_poly.pdbx_seq_one_letter_code
_entity_poly.pdbx_strand_id
1 'polypeptide(L)'
;MKNQQNIPYKNFSGCPKIQKPHYQLTPIGEQMARLPIDPKIARILLAAKKHDCMAEILVIASALSIQDPRERPLEARDAAAKAHERFTDKQSDFLAYLNIWDSFQRERDKGLSNKQLVQWCRQYFLSHLRMREWRELHHQLAQTAIEM
;
A
#
# COMPACT_ATOMS: atom_id res chain seq x y z
N MET A 1 -52.44 33.22 2.72
CA MET A 1 -51.71 33.90 1.62
C MET A 1 -50.50 34.60 2.22
N LYS A 2 -49.34 34.00 2.14
CA LYS A 2 -48.10 34.61 2.60
C LYS A 2 -47.18 34.86 1.40
N ASN A 3 -46.90 36.14 1.19
CA ASN A 3 -46.02 36.68 0.16
C ASN A 3 -44.64 36.02 0.20
N GLN A 4 -44.29 35.33 -0.88
CA GLN A 4 -42.92 35.04 -1.20
C GLN A 4 -42.27 36.31 -1.72
N GLN A 5 -41.45 36.95 -0.91
CA GLN A 5 -40.60 38.04 -1.37
C GLN A 5 -39.45 37.46 -2.20
N ASN A 6 -39.52 37.72 -3.50
CA ASN A 6 -38.40 37.51 -4.43
C ASN A 6 -37.23 38.40 -3.94
N ILE A 7 -36.20 37.76 -3.40
CA ILE A 7 -34.91 38.39 -3.14
C ILE A 7 -34.19 38.51 -4.49
N PRO A 8 -33.94 39.71 -5.02
CA PRO A 8 -33.19 39.82 -6.27
C PRO A 8 -31.73 39.37 -6.03
N TYR A 9 -31.27 38.41 -6.81
CA TYR A 9 -29.85 38.08 -6.89
C TYR A 9 -29.09 39.32 -7.33
N LYS A 10 -28.49 40.01 -6.38
CA LYS A 10 -27.53 41.08 -6.68
C LYS A 10 -26.32 40.43 -7.35
N ASN A 11 -26.05 40.82 -8.58
CA ASN A 11 -24.80 40.49 -9.27
C ASN A 11 -23.65 40.96 -8.41
N PHE A 12 -22.92 40.04 -7.79
CA PHE A 12 -21.66 40.27 -7.10
C PHE A 12 -20.52 40.48 -8.12
N SER A 13 -20.61 41.55 -8.90
CA SER A 13 -19.54 41.97 -9.83
C SER A 13 -18.36 42.68 -9.14
N GLY A 14 -18.27 42.60 -7.81
CA GLY A 14 -17.26 43.27 -7.01
C GLY A 14 -16.46 42.37 -6.04
N CYS A 15 -16.61 41.03 -6.11
CA CYS A 15 -15.70 40.19 -5.35
C CYS A 15 -14.30 40.25 -5.94
N PRO A 16 -13.26 40.60 -5.12
CA PRO A 16 -11.90 40.49 -5.58
C PRO A 16 -11.68 39.08 -6.07
N LYS A 17 -11.20 38.95 -7.31
CA LYS A 17 -10.83 37.64 -7.85
C LYS A 17 -9.82 37.03 -6.88
N ILE A 18 -10.25 36.07 -6.06
CA ILE A 18 -9.36 35.27 -5.24
C ILE A 18 -8.43 34.56 -6.23
N GLN A 19 -7.23 35.12 -6.39
CA GLN A 19 -6.20 34.42 -7.16
C GLN A 19 -5.98 33.09 -6.47
N LYS A 20 -6.41 32.01 -7.14
CA LYS A 20 -6.11 30.67 -6.64
C LYS A 20 -4.59 30.57 -6.55
N PRO A 21 -4.04 30.27 -5.37
CA PRO A 21 -2.61 30.13 -5.25
C PRO A 21 -2.10 29.14 -6.31
N HIS A 22 -1.13 29.55 -7.09
CA HIS A 22 -0.48 28.70 -8.08
C HIS A 22 0.43 27.74 -7.32
N TYR A 23 -0.09 26.53 -7.03
CA TYR A 23 0.71 25.48 -6.44
C TYR A 23 1.54 24.80 -7.53
N GLN A 24 2.84 24.74 -7.33
CA GLN A 24 3.75 23.96 -8.15
C GLN A 24 4.26 22.79 -7.32
N LEU A 25 4.38 21.64 -7.96
CA LEU A 25 5.00 20.49 -7.30
C LEU A 25 6.51 20.74 -7.13
N THR A 26 7.04 20.32 -5.99
CA THR A 26 8.48 20.23 -5.80
C THR A 26 9.03 19.08 -6.65
N PRO A 27 10.34 19.01 -6.96
CA PRO A 27 10.93 17.88 -7.66
C PRO A 27 10.62 16.53 -7.00
N ILE A 28 10.61 16.48 -5.67
CA ILE A 28 10.19 15.29 -4.91
C ILE A 28 8.70 15.02 -5.11
N GLY A 29 7.86 16.05 -5.09
CA GLY A 29 6.42 15.92 -5.33
C GLY A 29 6.10 15.37 -6.72
N GLU A 30 6.84 15.74 -7.73
CA GLU A 30 6.71 15.21 -9.09
C GLU A 30 7.05 13.71 -9.16
N GLN A 31 8.11 13.30 -8.47
CA GLN A 31 8.48 11.89 -8.38
C GLN A 31 7.42 11.08 -7.62
N MET A 32 6.90 11.62 -6.52
CA MET A 32 5.84 10.97 -5.74
C MET A 32 4.54 10.83 -6.54
N ALA A 33 4.20 11.81 -7.37
CA ALA A 33 2.99 11.78 -8.19
C ALA A 33 2.98 10.65 -9.24
N ARG A 34 4.12 10.10 -9.58
CA ARG A 34 4.26 8.97 -10.52
C ARG A 34 3.98 7.61 -9.88
N LEU A 35 4.00 7.54 -8.56
CA LEU A 35 3.81 6.28 -7.82
C LEU A 35 2.32 6.06 -7.53
N PRO A 36 1.74 4.88 -7.87
CA PRO A 36 0.33 4.57 -7.67
C PRO A 36 0.05 4.14 -6.21
N ILE A 37 0.55 4.90 -5.24
CA ILE A 37 0.45 4.60 -3.80
C ILE A 37 0.25 5.90 -3.00
N ASP A 38 -0.11 5.74 -1.74
CA ASP A 38 -0.23 6.85 -0.80
C ASP A 38 1.05 7.70 -0.76
N PRO A 39 0.96 9.04 -0.78
CA PRO A 39 2.12 9.94 -0.76
C PRO A 39 3.09 9.68 0.40
N LYS A 40 2.61 9.27 1.56
CA LYS A 40 3.47 8.93 2.71
C LYS A 40 4.34 7.71 2.40
N ILE A 41 3.75 6.69 1.79
CA ILE A 41 4.46 5.49 1.37
C ILE A 41 5.42 5.79 0.22
N ALA A 42 4.99 6.62 -0.74
CA ALA A 42 5.85 7.09 -1.83
C ALA A 42 7.10 7.81 -1.30
N ARG A 43 6.96 8.62 -0.24
CA ARG A 43 8.09 9.31 0.39
C ARG A 43 9.09 8.33 1.03
N ILE A 44 8.59 7.27 1.65
CA ILE A 44 9.44 6.20 2.21
C ILE A 44 10.25 5.52 1.08
N LEU A 45 9.59 5.21 -0.03
CA LEU A 45 10.23 4.58 -1.18
C LEU A 45 11.36 5.46 -1.77
N LEU A 46 11.12 6.76 -1.89
CA LEU A 46 12.15 7.70 -2.35
C LEU A 46 13.33 7.81 -1.38
N ALA A 47 13.08 7.72 -0.07
CA ALA A 47 14.14 7.70 0.94
C ALA A 47 15.00 6.42 0.83
N ALA A 48 14.41 5.28 0.50
CA ALA A 48 15.10 4.00 0.36
C ALA A 48 16.25 4.05 -0.65
N LYS A 49 16.11 4.85 -1.70
CA LYS A 49 17.17 5.07 -2.69
C LYS A 49 18.45 5.65 -2.08
N LYS A 50 18.31 6.50 -1.06
CA LYS A 50 19.44 7.13 -0.37
C LYS A 50 20.12 6.18 0.64
N HIS A 51 19.40 5.15 1.09
CA HIS A 51 19.84 4.24 2.14
C HIS A 51 20.22 2.85 1.60
N ASP A 52 20.21 2.67 0.29
CA ASP A 52 20.56 1.41 -0.39
C ASP A 52 19.76 0.19 0.11
N CYS A 53 18.47 0.42 0.41
CA CYS A 53 17.53 -0.61 0.87
C CYS A 53 16.26 -0.66 0.02
N MET A 54 16.40 -0.38 -1.29
CA MET A 54 15.26 -0.30 -2.19
C MET A 54 14.50 -1.62 -2.31
N ALA A 55 15.20 -2.75 -2.35
CA ALA A 55 14.59 -4.07 -2.50
C ALA A 55 13.65 -4.39 -1.32
N GLU A 56 14.12 -4.19 -0.11
CA GLU A 56 13.35 -4.43 1.11
C GLU A 56 12.18 -3.45 1.23
N ILE A 57 12.41 -2.19 0.96
CA ILE A 57 11.38 -1.16 1.07
C ILE A 57 10.31 -1.32 -0.02
N LEU A 58 10.63 -1.81 -1.21
CA LEU A 58 9.61 -2.15 -2.22
C LEU A 58 8.64 -3.21 -1.72
N VAL A 59 9.13 -4.24 -1.05
CA VAL A 59 8.31 -5.27 -0.42
C VAL A 59 7.42 -4.66 0.67
N ILE A 60 7.98 -3.88 1.56
CA ILE A 60 7.26 -3.26 2.68
C ILE A 60 6.24 -2.23 2.17
N ALA A 61 6.63 -1.33 1.28
CA ALA A 61 5.77 -0.30 0.72
C ALA A 61 4.55 -0.89 0.00
N SER A 62 4.75 -1.94 -0.79
CA SER A 62 3.66 -2.65 -1.45
C SER A 62 2.76 -3.37 -0.44
N ALA A 63 3.30 -3.97 0.61
CA ALA A 63 2.53 -4.59 1.69
C ALA A 63 1.64 -3.58 2.43
N LEU A 64 2.17 -2.40 2.74
CA LEU A 64 1.44 -1.32 3.43
C LEU A 64 0.35 -0.68 2.56
N SER A 65 0.42 -0.85 1.25
CA SER A 65 -0.52 -0.27 0.28
C SER A 65 -1.71 -1.18 -0.05
N ILE A 66 -1.70 -2.39 0.44
CA ILE A 66 -2.80 -3.36 0.33
C ILE A 66 -3.40 -3.66 1.70
N GLN A 67 -4.51 -4.40 1.72
CA GLN A 67 -5.04 -4.94 2.96
C GLN A 67 -4.07 -6.01 3.50
N ASP A 68 -3.84 -6.02 4.83
CA ASP A 68 -2.92 -6.97 5.48
C ASP A 68 -3.22 -8.41 5.02
N PRO A 69 -2.23 -9.13 4.48
CA PRO A 69 -2.44 -10.50 4.01
C PRO A 69 -2.70 -11.51 5.14
N ARG A 70 -2.37 -11.15 6.39
CA ARG A 70 -2.61 -12.00 7.56
C ARG A 70 -4.08 -11.97 7.94
N GLU A 71 -4.71 -13.12 7.96
CA GLU A 71 -6.10 -13.30 8.40
C GLU A 71 -6.16 -13.67 9.88
N ARG A 72 -7.07 -13.06 10.61
CA ARG A 72 -7.31 -13.30 12.05
C ARG A 72 -8.78 -13.52 12.30
N PRO A 73 -9.36 -14.65 11.86
CA PRO A 73 -10.77 -14.94 12.08
C PRO A 73 -11.08 -15.02 13.56
N LEU A 74 -12.25 -14.51 13.98
CA LEU A 74 -12.65 -14.45 15.38
C LEU A 74 -12.66 -15.82 16.05
N GLU A 75 -13.12 -16.82 15.33
CA GLU A 75 -13.23 -18.21 15.79
C GLU A 75 -11.89 -18.95 15.87
N ALA A 76 -10.83 -18.42 15.29
CA ALA A 76 -9.52 -19.06 15.20
C ALA A 76 -8.35 -18.11 15.51
N ARG A 77 -8.56 -17.12 16.36
CA ARG A 77 -7.53 -16.10 16.69
C ARG A 77 -6.24 -16.70 17.20
N ASP A 78 -6.32 -17.65 18.12
CA ASP A 78 -5.14 -18.26 18.72
C ASP A 78 -4.36 -19.11 17.72
N ALA A 79 -5.08 -19.87 16.89
CA ALA A 79 -4.48 -20.65 15.82
C ALA A 79 -3.79 -19.75 14.78
N ALA A 80 -4.42 -18.63 14.40
CA ALA A 80 -3.84 -17.65 13.49
C ALA A 80 -2.60 -16.97 14.10
N ALA A 81 -2.67 -16.54 15.35
CA ALA A 81 -1.54 -15.95 16.06
C ALA A 81 -0.34 -16.91 16.11
N LYS A 82 -0.58 -18.17 16.43
CA LYS A 82 0.44 -19.21 16.46
C LYS A 82 1.05 -19.46 15.09
N ALA A 83 0.24 -19.49 14.04
CA ALA A 83 0.71 -19.66 12.67
C ALA A 83 1.58 -18.46 12.22
N HIS A 84 1.23 -17.25 12.64
CA HIS A 84 1.97 -16.03 12.28
C HIS A 84 3.27 -15.83 13.08
N GLU A 85 3.44 -16.48 14.22
CA GLU A 85 4.68 -16.39 15.04
C GLU A 85 5.93 -16.67 14.22
N ARG A 86 5.88 -17.61 13.26
CA ARG A 86 7.02 -17.93 12.39
C ARG A 86 7.49 -16.78 11.53
N PHE A 87 6.65 -15.79 11.28
CA PHE A 87 6.96 -14.61 10.47
C PHE A 87 7.36 -13.41 11.34
N THR A 88 7.06 -13.46 12.62
CA THR A 88 7.28 -12.35 13.55
C THR A 88 8.77 -12.08 13.72
N ASP A 89 9.12 -10.80 13.75
CA ASP A 89 10.44 -10.34 14.13
C ASP A 89 10.35 -9.52 15.42
N LYS A 90 11.31 -9.70 16.32
CA LYS A 90 11.32 -9.01 17.62
C LYS A 90 11.66 -7.52 17.53
N GLN A 91 12.30 -7.11 16.45
CA GLN A 91 12.78 -5.75 16.28
C GLN A 91 11.79 -4.88 15.52
N SER A 92 11.03 -5.45 14.57
CA SER A 92 10.16 -4.65 13.73
C SER A 92 9.06 -5.49 13.06
N ASP A 93 7.83 -4.97 13.09
CA ASP A 93 6.72 -5.52 12.31
C ASP A 93 6.95 -5.43 10.79
N PHE A 94 7.76 -4.49 10.33
CA PHE A 94 8.10 -4.40 8.91
C PHE A 94 8.94 -5.59 8.45
N LEU A 95 9.79 -6.13 9.30
CA LEU A 95 10.57 -7.33 9.01
C LEU A 95 9.67 -8.58 8.92
N ALA A 96 8.53 -8.59 9.60
CA ALA A 96 7.54 -9.66 9.44
C ALA A 96 7.00 -9.72 8.01
N TYR A 97 6.78 -8.60 7.34
CA TYR A 97 6.40 -8.58 5.93
C TYR A 97 7.47 -9.18 5.03
N LEU A 98 8.75 -8.88 5.26
CA LEU A 98 9.85 -9.51 4.53
C LEU A 98 9.87 -11.01 4.73
N ASN A 99 9.65 -11.50 5.95
CA ASN A 99 9.61 -12.92 6.27
C ASN A 99 8.45 -13.64 5.56
N ILE A 100 7.25 -13.02 5.52
CA ILE A 100 6.10 -13.55 4.79
C ILE A 100 6.40 -13.60 3.29
N TRP A 101 6.92 -12.53 2.74
CA TRP A 101 7.28 -12.41 1.34
C TRP A 101 8.27 -13.50 0.91
N ASP A 102 9.37 -13.62 1.62
CA ASP A 102 10.43 -14.60 1.32
C ASP A 102 9.93 -16.04 1.44
N SER A 103 9.10 -16.33 2.44
CA SER A 103 8.50 -17.65 2.62
C SER A 103 7.57 -17.99 1.46
N PHE A 104 6.73 -17.06 1.05
CA PHE A 104 5.82 -17.26 -0.08
C PHE A 104 6.57 -17.41 -1.41
N GLN A 105 7.61 -16.61 -1.65
CA GLN A 105 8.43 -16.73 -2.86
C GLN A 105 9.16 -18.09 -2.93
N ARG A 106 9.70 -18.56 -1.80
CA ARG A 106 10.31 -19.90 -1.73
C ARG A 106 9.34 -21.02 -2.10
N GLU A 107 8.09 -20.94 -1.62
CA GLU A 107 7.08 -21.93 -1.98
C GLU A 107 6.73 -21.88 -3.46
N ARG A 108 6.66 -20.70 -4.06
CA ARG A 108 6.47 -20.55 -5.51
C ARG A 108 7.64 -21.12 -6.32
N ASP A 109 8.86 -20.87 -5.90
CA ASP A 109 10.08 -21.31 -6.59
C ASP A 109 10.24 -22.84 -6.56
N LYS A 110 9.57 -23.53 -5.64
CA LYS A 110 9.45 -24.99 -5.64
C LYS A 110 8.59 -25.53 -6.79
N GLY A 111 7.96 -24.66 -7.57
CA GLY A 111 7.11 -25.07 -8.69
C GLY A 111 5.73 -25.58 -8.27
N LEU A 112 5.23 -25.14 -7.11
CA LEU A 112 3.91 -25.51 -6.62
C LEU A 112 2.80 -25.01 -7.55
N SER A 113 1.76 -25.80 -7.75
CA SER A 113 0.56 -25.38 -8.45
C SER A 113 -0.17 -24.27 -7.69
N ASN A 114 -1.03 -23.52 -8.39
CA ASN A 114 -1.83 -22.48 -7.76
C ASN A 114 -2.69 -23.03 -6.61
N LYS A 115 -3.25 -24.23 -6.77
CA LYS A 115 -4.02 -24.91 -5.72
C LYS A 115 -3.17 -25.20 -4.47
N GLN A 116 -1.93 -25.64 -4.65
CA GLN A 116 -1.00 -25.92 -3.55
C GLN A 116 -0.58 -24.61 -2.83
N LEU A 117 -0.38 -23.52 -3.57
CA LEU A 117 -0.11 -22.22 -2.97
C LEU A 117 -1.28 -21.69 -2.14
N VAL A 118 -2.51 -21.83 -2.64
CA VAL A 118 -3.73 -21.49 -1.88
C VAL A 118 -3.79 -22.30 -0.58
N GLN A 119 -3.49 -23.58 -0.65
CA GLN A 119 -3.50 -24.46 0.52
C GLN A 119 -2.41 -24.07 1.53
N TRP A 120 -1.21 -23.74 1.06
CA TRP A 120 -0.13 -23.22 1.90
C TRP A 120 -0.54 -21.92 2.60
N CYS A 121 -1.14 -20.96 1.88
CA CYS A 121 -1.66 -19.74 2.46
C CYS A 121 -2.69 -20.03 3.57
N ARG A 122 -3.63 -20.92 3.33
CA ARG A 122 -4.64 -21.32 4.33
C ARG A 122 -4.02 -21.92 5.59
N GLN A 123 -2.98 -22.73 5.44
CA GLN A 123 -2.26 -23.34 6.56
C GLN A 123 -1.67 -22.27 7.49
N TYR A 124 -1.24 -21.14 6.95
CA TYR A 124 -0.63 -20.05 7.73
C TYR A 124 -1.54 -18.83 7.93
N PHE A 125 -2.83 -18.99 7.72
CA PHE A 125 -3.81 -17.91 7.84
C PHE A 125 -3.41 -16.67 7.03
N LEU A 126 -2.97 -16.87 5.80
CA LEU A 126 -2.68 -15.86 4.82
C LEU A 126 -3.75 -15.85 3.73
N SER A 127 -4.19 -14.68 3.30
CA SER A 127 -5.08 -14.55 2.15
C SER A 127 -4.28 -14.69 0.85
N HIS A 128 -4.53 -15.75 0.09
CA HIS A 128 -3.91 -15.93 -1.22
C HIS A 128 -4.23 -14.78 -2.19
N LEU A 129 -5.46 -14.26 -2.14
CA LEU A 129 -5.87 -13.11 -2.96
C LEU A 129 -5.02 -11.88 -2.64
N ARG A 130 -4.84 -11.56 -1.36
CA ARG A 130 -4.02 -10.41 -0.93
C ARG A 130 -2.53 -10.63 -1.22
N MET A 131 -2.02 -11.85 -1.11
CA MET A 131 -0.65 -12.18 -1.51
C MET A 131 -0.43 -11.95 -3.01
N ARG A 132 -1.43 -12.25 -3.82
CA ARG A 132 -1.42 -11.99 -5.26
C ARG A 132 -1.45 -10.49 -5.56
N GLU A 133 -2.34 -9.74 -4.93
CA GLU A 133 -2.41 -8.28 -5.05
C GLU A 133 -1.08 -7.62 -4.63
N TRP A 134 -0.49 -8.09 -3.55
CA TRP A 134 0.81 -7.63 -3.08
C TRP A 134 1.90 -7.82 -4.13
N ARG A 135 1.95 -8.98 -4.75
CA ARG A 135 2.92 -9.26 -5.81
C ARG A 135 2.73 -8.38 -7.04
N GLU A 136 1.49 -8.19 -7.45
CA GLU A 136 1.16 -7.33 -8.60
C GLU A 136 1.58 -5.89 -8.33
N LEU A 137 1.27 -5.35 -7.17
CA LEU A 137 1.66 -4.01 -6.78
C LEU A 137 3.18 -3.87 -6.62
N HIS A 138 3.84 -4.84 -5.99
CA HIS A 138 5.30 -4.87 -5.90
C HIS A 138 5.95 -4.80 -7.28
N HIS A 139 5.45 -5.58 -8.23
CA HIS A 139 5.96 -5.56 -9.61
C HIS A 139 5.80 -4.18 -10.26
N GLN A 140 4.63 -3.56 -10.13
CA GLN A 140 4.37 -2.22 -10.65
C GLN A 140 5.30 -1.17 -10.01
N LEU A 141 5.46 -1.20 -8.70
CA LEU A 141 6.33 -0.27 -7.97
C LEU A 141 7.80 -0.48 -8.36
N ALA A 142 8.25 -1.72 -8.52
CA ALA A 142 9.60 -2.04 -8.94
C ALA A 142 9.91 -1.49 -10.34
N GLN A 143 8.98 -1.62 -11.28
CA GLN A 143 9.12 -1.04 -12.61
C GLN A 143 9.23 0.48 -12.56
N THR A 144 8.34 1.15 -11.82
CA THR A 144 8.38 2.61 -11.66
C THR A 144 9.66 3.07 -10.96
N ALA A 145 10.16 2.32 -9.98
CA ALA A 145 11.40 2.65 -9.27
C ALA A 145 12.65 2.56 -10.17
N ILE A 146 12.64 1.69 -11.17
CA ILE A 146 13.74 1.60 -12.16
C ILE A 146 13.78 2.86 -13.04
N GLU A 147 12.63 3.43 -13.34
CA GLU A 147 12.50 4.63 -14.18
C GLU A 147 12.82 5.95 -13.43
N MET A 148 12.95 5.89 -12.13
CA MET A 148 13.29 7.04 -11.26
C MET A 148 14.81 7.15 -11.04
#